data_88469450f9e86b47c3588f6976da691d
#
_entry.id   88469450f9e86b47c3588f6976da691d
#
_cell.length_a   1.000
_cell.length_b   1.000
_cell.length_c   1.000
_cell.angle_alpha   90.00
_cell.angle_beta   90.00
_cell.angle_gamma   90.00
#
_symmetry.space_group_name_H-M   'P 1'
#
loop_
_entity.id
_entity.type
_entity.pdbx_description
1 polymer ?
#
loop_
_entity_poly.entity_id
_entity_poly.type
_entity_poly.pdbx_seq_one_letter_code
_entity_poly.pdbx_strand_id
1 'polypeptide(L)'
;VIKRLKLNKGFTGMSAQKDFEPHIGKNRTYMNVYLSDPIVRSLIDLPCLYAVKDNFDIVTTDDSVREELEEMFRDINIEHILYGWLRNARIFGTGYLEWTGDNLILRSSQNMYVKRNEHGQVEYYYQKVGDDKENIRFEESEIIELKNNQFDDYAYGLSDIHPILYLVDLKDYAERDIGAALNKYASSRFDVSAGLPDMP
;
A
#
# COMPACT_ATOMS: atom_id res chain seq x y z
N VAL A 1 -36.17 16.48 3.67
CA VAL A 1 -36.12 15.53 2.54
C VAL A 1 -34.73 14.89 2.55
N ILE A 2 -34.65 13.67 3.11
CA ILE A 2 -33.39 12.90 3.17
C ILE A 2 -33.16 12.29 1.79
N LYS A 3 -32.21 12.84 1.04
CA LYS A 3 -31.75 12.20 -0.20
C LYS A 3 -31.10 10.87 0.18
N ARG A 4 -31.74 9.74 -0.16
CA ARG A 4 -31.13 8.41 -0.08
C ARG A 4 -29.84 8.42 -0.89
N LEU A 5 -28.71 8.27 -0.20
CA LEU A 5 -27.45 7.90 -0.85
C LEU A 5 -27.72 6.63 -1.67
N LYS A 6 -27.59 6.74 -2.99
CA LYS A 6 -27.53 5.56 -3.85
C LYS A 6 -26.19 4.88 -3.54
N LEU A 7 -26.24 3.88 -2.68
CA LEU A 7 -25.14 2.93 -2.59
C LEU A 7 -24.92 2.36 -4.01
N ASN A 8 -23.73 2.59 -4.53
CA ASN A 8 -23.30 2.02 -5.81
C ASN A 8 -23.57 0.52 -5.78
N LYS A 9 -24.26 0.03 -6.79
CA LYS A 9 -24.61 -1.40 -6.99
C LYS A 9 -23.38 -2.32 -7.24
N GLY A 10 -22.23 -2.01 -6.67
CA GLY A 10 -21.01 -2.79 -6.79
C GLY A 10 -20.83 -3.93 -5.77
N PHE A 11 -21.78 -4.08 -4.82
CA PHE A 11 -21.71 -5.12 -3.79
C PHE A 11 -22.78 -6.21 -3.94
N THR A 12 -23.30 -6.42 -5.13
CA THR A 12 -24.23 -7.51 -5.37
C THR A 12 -23.48 -8.74 -5.90
N GLY A 13 -23.33 -9.72 -5.02
CA GLY A 13 -23.02 -11.10 -5.41
C GLY A 13 -21.55 -11.31 -5.76
N MET A 14 -20.72 -11.47 -4.74
CA MET A 14 -19.47 -12.20 -4.90
C MET A 14 -19.80 -13.69 -5.01
N SER A 15 -20.33 -14.11 -6.16
CA SER A 15 -20.16 -15.50 -6.61
C SER A 15 -18.65 -15.72 -6.73
N ALA A 16 -18.15 -16.85 -6.28
CA ALA A 16 -16.76 -17.26 -6.36
C ALA A 16 -16.14 -16.83 -7.69
N GLN A 17 -15.52 -15.66 -7.69
CA GLN A 17 -14.92 -15.11 -8.89
C GLN A 17 -13.59 -15.82 -9.03
N LYS A 18 -13.49 -16.66 -10.07
CA LYS A 18 -12.33 -17.52 -10.35
C LYS A 18 -10.99 -16.76 -10.38
N ASP A 19 -11.04 -15.48 -10.64
CA ASP A 19 -9.89 -14.60 -10.77
C ASP A 19 -10.21 -13.25 -10.12
N PHE A 20 -9.89 -13.11 -8.83
CA PHE A 20 -9.99 -11.81 -8.18
C PHE A 20 -8.70 -11.02 -8.48
N GLU A 21 -8.77 -10.10 -9.42
CA GLU A 21 -7.65 -9.19 -9.66
C GLU A 21 -7.48 -8.25 -8.47
N PRO A 22 -6.25 -8.06 -7.95
CA PRO A 22 -5.99 -7.00 -7.01
C PRO A 22 -6.41 -5.69 -7.67
N HIS A 23 -6.79 -4.70 -6.89
CA HIS A 23 -7.18 -3.39 -7.41
C HIS A 23 -5.97 -2.67 -8.01
N ILE A 24 -5.40 -3.22 -9.09
CA ILE A 24 -4.15 -2.74 -9.72
C ILE A 24 -4.24 -1.27 -10.10
N GLY A 25 -5.40 -0.82 -10.58
CA GLY A 25 -5.65 0.60 -10.82
C GLY A 25 -5.54 1.45 -9.55
N LYS A 26 -5.79 0.87 -8.38
CA LYS A 26 -5.66 1.54 -7.08
C LYS A 26 -4.26 1.41 -6.49
N ASN A 27 -3.54 0.33 -6.75
CA ASN A 27 -2.17 0.14 -6.24
C ASN A 27 -1.24 1.28 -6.63
N ARG A 28 -1.36 1.79 -7.86
CA ARG A 28 -0.63 2.98 -8.30
C ARG A 28 -1.04 4.22 -7.52
N THR A 29 -2.33 4.39 -7.24
CA THR A 29 -2.84 5.50 -6.41
C THR A 29 -2.32 5.40 -4.99
N TYR A 30 -2.35 4.22 -4.36
CA TYR A 30 -1.81 4.02 -3.02
C TYR A 30 -0.32 4.37 -2.95
N MET A 31 0.47 3.92 -3.93
CA MET A 31 1.89 4.25 -4.00
C MET A 31 2.11 5.75 -4.15
N ASN A 32 1.35 6.43 -5.01
CA ASN A 32 1.46 7.87 -5.19
C ASN A 32 1.12 8.62 -3.90
N VAL A 33 0.04 8.27 -3.20
CA VAL A 33 -0.34 8.88 -1.92
C VAL A 33 0.74 8.65 -0.86
N TYR A 34 1.25 7.41 -0.75
CA TYR A 34 2.34 7.09 0.17
C TYR A 34 3.61 7.92 -0.10
N LEU A 35 3.94 8.15 -1.36
CA LEU A 35 5.14 8.92 -1.74
C LEU A 35 4.96 10.43 -1.60
N SER A 36 3.75 10.96 -1.82
CA SER A 36 3.47 12.40 -1.84
C SER A 36 3.03 12.97 -0.50
N ASP A 37 2.31 12.21 0.32
CA ASP A 37 1.79 12.69 1.61
C ASP A 37 2.69 12.23 2.78
N PRO A 38 3.41 13.15 3.46
CA PRO A 38 4.32 12.80 4.54
C PRO A 38 3.60 12.28 5.78
N ILE A 39 2.32 12.63 5.99
CA ILE A 39 1.53 12.13 7.11
C ILE A 39 1.17 10.68 6.85
N VAL A 40 0.64 10.36 5.66
CA VAL A 40 0.31 8.99 5.28
C VAL A 40 1.56 8.11 5.34
N ARG A 41 2.68 8.60 4.82
CA ARG A 41 3.96 7.89 4.89
C ARG A 41 4.35 7.57 6.34
N SER A 42 4.26 8.54 7.23
CA SER A 42 4.60 8.34 8.65
C SER A 42 3.67 7.34 9.33
N LEU A 43 2.35 7.37 9.02
CA LEU A 43 1.37 6.43 9.54
C LEU A 43 1.62 4.97 9.09
N ILE A 44 2.23 4.79 7.93
CA ILE A 44 2.62 3.47 7.43
C ILE A 44 3.97 3.04 8.00
N ASP A 45 4.99 3.91 7.90
CA ASP A 45 6.38 3.55 8.20
C ASP A 45 6.63 3.35 9.70
N LEU A 46 6.08 4.21 10.56
CA LEU A 46 6.35 4.13 12.01
C LEU A 46 5.93 2.80 12.64
N PRO A 47 4.70 2.30 12.44
CA PRO A 47 4.34 0.99 12.99
C PRO A 47 5.17 -0.17 12.42
N CYS A 48 5.55 -0.11 11.13
CA CYS A 48 6.42 -1.13 10.54
C CYS A 48 7.81 -1.11 11.20
N LEU A 49 8.36 0.09 11.42
CA LEU A 49 9.63 0.27 12.09
C LEU A 49 9.60 -0.26 13.53
N TYR A 50 8.55 0.07 14.28
CA TYR A 50 8.41 -0.41 15.66
C TYR A 50 8.22 -1.93 15.73
N ALA A 51 7.51 -2.52 14.77
CA ALA A 51 7.29 -3.97 14.73
C ALA A 51 8.59 -4.77 14.49
N VAL A 52 9.58 -4.16 13.83
CA VAL A 52 10.84 -4.84 13.49
C VAL A 52 11.97 -4.46 14.46
N LYS A 53 11.90 -3.26 15.07
CA LYS A 53 12.98 -2.68 15.89
C LYS A 53 13.35 -3.52 17.13
N ASP A 54 12.37 -4.16 17.77
CA ASP A 54 12.58 -4.82 19.07
C ASP A 54 13.13 -6.24 18.91
N ASN A 55 13.58 -6.61 17.70
CA ASN A 55 14.05 -7.93 17.29
C ASN A 55 12.98 -9.03 17.45
N PHE A 56 13.19 -10.12 16.80
CA PHE A 56 12.41 -11.34 16.97
C PHE A 56 13.30 -12.41 17.58
N ASP A 57 12.72 -13.26 18.42
CA ASP A 57 13.42 -14.38 19.02
C ASP A 57 13.15 -15.65 18.22
N ILE A 58 14.22 -16.39 17.91
CA ILE A 58 14.10 -17.71 17.31
C ILE A 58 13.90 -18.72 18.44
N VAL A 59 12.68 -19.25 18.53
CA VAL A 59 12.32 -20.27 19.53
C VAL A 59 12.48 -21.65 18.90
N THR A 60 13.52 -22.36 19.32
CA THR A 60 13.78 -23.76 18.93
C THR A 60 14.31 -24.53 20.13
N THR A 61 14.17 -25.86 20.11
CA THR A 61 14.71 -26.79 21.12
C THR A 61 16.14 -27.22 20.81
N ASP A 62 16.66 -26.90 19.62
CA ASP A 62 18.00 -27.25 19.15
C ASP A 62 18.83 -25.98 18.99
N ASP A 63 19.85 -25.84 19.82
CA ASP A 63 20.72 -24.66 19.82
C ASP A 63 21.55 -24.54 18.52
N SER A 64 21.90 -25.67 17.88
CA SER A 64 22.65 -25.64 16.60
C SER A 64 21.78 -25.08 15.46
N VAL A 65 20.50 -25.42 15.43
CA VAL A 65 19.53 -24.88 14.47
C VAL A 65 19.31 -23.38 14.72
N ARG A 66 19.31 -22.96 15.99
CA ARG A 66 19.20 -21.54 16.32
C ARG A 66 20.36 -20.74 15.75
N GLU A 67 21.60 -21.19 16.02
CA GLU A 67 22.81 -20.51 15.55
C GLU A 67 22.84 -20.41 14.03
N GLU A 68 22.49 -21.47 13.32
CA GLU A 68 22.43 -21.51 11.85
C GLU A 68 21.38 -20.52 11.32
N LEU A 69 20.19 -20.46 11.92
CA LEU A 69 19.14 -19.52 11.53
C LEU A 69 19.52 -18.07 11.84
N GLU A 70 20.14 -17.79 12.98
CA GLU A 70 20.63 -16.46 13.34
C GLU A 70 21.70 -15.95 12.38
N GLU A 71 22.62 -16.83 11.95
CA GLU A 71 23.64 -16.51 10.96
C GLU A 71 22.99 -16.21 9.60
N MET A 72 22.12 -17.09 9.12
CA MET A 72 21.38 -16.89 7.87
C MET A 72 20.58 -15.58 7.88
N PHE A 73 19.83 -15.29 8.95
CA PHE A 73 19.02 -14.07 9.05
C PHE A 73 19.87 -12.80 9.09
N ARG A 74 21.06 -12.87 9.69
CA ARG A 74 22.02 -11.78 9.68
C ARG A 74 22.58 -11.52 8.28
N ASP A 75 22.93 -12.58 7.56
CA ASP A 75 23.49 -12.48 6.21
C ASP A 75 22.52 -11.88 5.20
N ILE A 76 21.23 -12.24 5.29
CA ILE A 76 20.20 -11.68 4.40
C ILE A 76 19.66 -10.34 4.86
N ASN A 77 20.09 -9.80 6.02
CA ASN A 77 19.53 -8.60 6.64
C ASN A 77 18.00 -8.70 6.79
N ILE A 78 17.56 -9.71 7.54
CA ILE A 78 16.14 -10.07 7.69
C ILE A 78 15.27 -8.89 8.16
N GLU A 79 15.79 -8.00 9.00
CA GLU A 79 15.04 -6.83 9.48
C GLU A 79 14.61 -5.92 8.32
N HIS A 80 15.50 -5.69 7.37
CA HIS A 80 15.18 -4.90 6.18
C HIS A 80 14.10 -5.56 5.31
N ILE A 81 14.18 -6.88 5.15
CA ILE A 81 13.21 -7.66 4.39
C ILE A 81 11.84 -7.62 5.09
N LEU A 82 11.79 -7.87 6.40
CA LEU A 82 10.55 -7.83 7.19
C LEU A 82 9.93 -6.44 7.19
N TYR A 83 10.74 -5.38 7.35
CA TYR A 83 10.24 -4.01 7.25
C TYR A 83 9.59 -3.73 5.89
N GLY A 84 10.26 -4.10 4.79
CA GLY A 84 9.73 -3.95 3.44
C GLY A 84 8.45 -4.76 3.21
N TRP A 85 8.39 -5.97 3.73
CA TRP A 85 7.24 -6.86 3.64
C TRP A 85 6.01 -6.30 4.37
N LEU A 86 6.18 -5.89 5.64
CA LEU A 86 5.14 -5.24 6.44
C LEU A 86 4.64 -3.97 5.77
N ARG A 87 5.56 -3.12 5.32
CA ARG A 87 5.23 -1.87 4.62
C ARG A 87 4.42 -2.14 3.35
N ASN A 88 4.83 -3.11 2.54
CA ASN A 88 4.09 -3.48 1.33
C ASN A 88 2.70 -4.02 1.65
N ALA A 89 2.55 -4.84 2.69
CA ALA A 89 1.26 -5.32 3.15
C ALA A 89 0.33 -4.17 3.54
N ARG A 90 0.83 -3.16 4.24
CA ARG A 90 0.03 -2.01 4.66
C ARG A 90 -0.33 -1.06 3.51
N ILE A 91 0.59 -0.83 2.56
CA ILE A 91 0.34 0.03 1.40
C ILE A 91 -0.63 -0.64 0.43
N PHE A 92 -0.41 -1.91 0.08
CA PHE A 92 -1.14 -2.59 -1.00
C PHE A 92 -2.20 -3.57 -0.52
N GLY A 93 -2.24 -3.83 0.80
CA GLY A 93 -3.11 -4.83 1.42
C GLY A 93 -2.44 -6.20 1.57
N THR A 94 -1.49 -6.56 0.71
CA THR A 94 -0.77 -7.83 0.80
C THR A 94 0.70 -7.63 0.48
N GLY A 95 1.58 -8.18 1.30
CA GLY A 95 3.01 -8.27 1.06
C GLY A 95 3.41 -9.69 0.69
N TYR A 96 4.43 -9.85 -0.16
CA TYR A 96 4.89 -11.14 -0.65
C TYR A 96 6.39 -11.29 -0.47
N LEU A 97 6.80 -12.41 0.12
CA LEU A 97 8.17 -12.89 0.15
C LEU A 97 8.26 -14.19 -0.65
N GLU A 98 9.30 -14.33 -1.43
CA GLU A 98 9.64 -15.58 -2.08
C GLU A 98 10.73 -16.30 -1.26
N TRP A 99 10.50 -17.57 -1.03
CA TRP A 99 11.47 -18.47 -0.43
C TRP A 99 12.15 -19.30 -1.52
N THR A 100 13.46 -19.14 -1.68
CA THR A 100 14.26 -19.87 -2.70
C THR A 100 14.97 -21.11 -2.14
N GLY A 101 14.71 -21.48 -0.89
CA GLY A 101 15.37 -22.58 -0.19
C GLY A 101 16.48 -22.12 0.75
N ASP A 102 17.20 -21.06 0.41
CA ASP A 102 18.32 -20.48 1.16
C ASP A 102 18.22 -18.96 1.34
N ASN A 103 17.23 -18.31 0.71
CA ASN A 103 17.08 -16.86 0.76
C ASN A 103 15.62 -16.42 0.75
N LEU A 104 15.36 -15.24 1.29
CA LEU A 104 14.08 -14.56 1.25
C LEU A 104 14.16 -13.33 0.34
N ILE A 105 13.31 -13.26 -0.67
CA ILE A 105 13.29 -12.18 -1.65
C ILE A 105 11.96 -11.42 -1.54
N LEU A 106 12.03 -10.12 -1.29
CA LEU A 106 10.84 -9.27 -1.28
C LEU A 106 10.31 -9.09 -2.71
N ARG A 107 9.08 -9.55 -2.95
CA ARG A 107 8.40 -9.41 -4.24
C ARG A 107 7.48 -8.20 -4.28
N SER A 108 7.34 -7.62 -5.48
CA SER A 108 6.48 -6.45 -5.68
C SER A 108 5.00 -6.81 -5.53
N SER A 109 4.32 -6.19 -4.58
CA SER A 109 2.88 -6.37 -4.37
C SER A 109 2.02 -5.67 -5.42
N GLN A 110 2.58 -4.75 -6.20
CA GLN A 110 1.81 -3.97 -7.19
C GLN A 110 1.32 -4.81 -8.36
N ASN A 111 2.08 -5.82 -8.74
CA ASN A 111 1.87 -6.65 -9.92
C ASN A 111 1.84 -8.14 -9.62
N MET A 112 1.65 -8.51 -8.35
CA MET A 112 1.46 -9.90 -7.92
C MET A 112 -0.02 -10.27 -7.96
N TYR A 113 -0.32 -11.43 -8.52
CA TYR A 113 -1.66 -11.99 -8.69
C TYR A 113 -1.74 -13.36 -8.05
N VAL A 114 -2.91 -13.65 -7.50
CA VAL A 114 -3.23 -14.93 -6.87
C VAL A 114 -4.23 -15.67 -7.73
N LYS A 115 -3.88 -16.85 -8.20
CA LYS A 115 -4.80 -17.77 -8.87
C LYS A 115 -5.39 -18.72 -7.85
N ARG A 116 -6.72 -18.83 -7.84
CA ARG A 116 -7.46 -19.72 -6.94
C ARG A 116 -8.22 -20.77 -7.73
N ASN A 117 -8.34 -21.96 -7.14
CA ASN A 117 -9.14 -23.05 -7.68
C ASN A 117 -10.64 -22.84 -7.43
N GLU A 118 -11.47 -23.77 -7.86
CA GLU A 118 -12.94 -23.71 -7.69
C GLU A 118 -13.39 -23.74 -6.23
N HIS A 119 -12.54 -24.20 -5.32
CA HIS A 119 -12.78 -24.28 -3.88
C HIS A 119 -12.27 -23.06 -3.11
N GLY A 120 -11.71 -22.07 -3.83
CA GLY A 120 -11.17 -20.84 -3.23
C GLY A 120 -9.76 -20.98 -2.65
N GLN A 121 -9.10 -22.14 -2.80
CA GLN A 121 -7.72 -22.34 -2.36
C GLN A 121 -6.76 -21.77 -3.39
N VAL A 122 -5.61 -21.29 -2.93
CA VAL A 122 -4.54 -20.79 -3.80
C VAL A 122 -4.01 -21.96 -4.63
N GLU A 123 -3.92 -21.76 -5.93
CA GLU A 123 -3.34 -22.72 -6.87
C GLU A 123 -1.89 -22.34 -7.21
N TYR A 124 -1.64 -21.08 -7.48
CA TYR A 124 -0.32 -20.51 -7.70
C TYR A 124 -0.37 -18.98 -7.64
N TYR A 125 0.81 -18.36 -7.54
CA TYR A 125 0.98 -16.92 -7.68
C TYR A 125 1.65 -16.61 -9.02
N TYR A 126 1.39 -15.43 -9.57
CA TYR A 126 2.14 -14.97 -10.72
C TYR A 126 2.38 -13.47 -10.67
N GLN A 127 3.55 -13.06 -11.15
CA GLN A 127 3.95 -11.67 -11.24
C GLN A 127 3.99 -11.24 -12.69
N LYS A 128 3.26 -10.16 -13.03
CA LYS A 128 3.33 -9.54 -14.36
C LYS A 128 4.59 -8.69 -14.49
N VAL A 129 5.39 -8.94 -15.54
CA VAL A 129 6.68 -8.28 -15.80
C VAL A 129 6.60 -7.38 -17.04
N GLY A 130 5.51 -6.64 -17.23
CA GLY A 130 5.26 -5.79 -18.41
C GLY A 130 4.32 -6.44 -19.42
N ASP A 131 3.97 -5.68 -20.46
CA ASP A 131 2.93 -6.09 -21.40
C ASP A 131 3.36 -7.21 -22.36
N ASP A 132 4.67 -7.30 -22.68
CA ASP A 132 5.22 -8.22 -23.68
C ASP A 132 6.14 -9.32 -23.10
N LYS A 133 6.24 -9.45 -21.78
CA LYS A 133 7.09 -10.45 -21.13
C LYS A 133 6.26 -11.55 -20.50
N GLU A 134 6.81 -12.77 -20.50
CA GLU A 134 6.21 -13.88 -19.77
C GLU A 134 6.05 -13.55 -18.29
N ASN A 135 4.89 -13.93 -17.72
CA ASN A 135 4.66 -13.80 -16.30
C ASN A 135 5.55 -14.77 -15.53
N ILE A 136 6.10 -14.32 -14.42
CA ILE A 136 6.84 -15.20 -13.52
C ILE A 136 5.79 -15.92 -12.66
N ARG A 137 5.80 -17.24 -12.71
CA ARG A 137 4.92 -18.10 -11.91
C ARG A 137 5.69 -18.61 -10.68
N PHE A 138 4.97 -18.68 -9.56
CA PHE A 138 5.45 -19.21 -8.29
C PHE A 138 4.44 -20.25 -7.79
N GLU A 139 4.94 -21.35 -7.25
CA GLU A 139 4.11 -22.32 -6.56
C GLU A 139 3.69 -21.78 -5.18
N GLU A 140 2.64 -22.34 -4.59
CA GLU A 140 2.13 -21.91 -3.26
C GLU A 140 3.21 -22.00 -2.19
N SER A 141 4.06 -23.02 -2.22
CA SER A 141 5.14 -23.25 -1.26
C SER A 141 6.33 -22.29 -1.36
N GLU A 142 6.44 -21.56 -2.48
CA GLU A 142 7.53 -20.60 -2.73
C GLU A 142 7.19 -19.20 -2.23
N ILE A 143 5.92 -18.92 -1.94
CA ILE A 143 5.46 -17.59 -1.54
C ILE A 143 4.96 -17.60 -0.10
N ILE A 144 5.50 -16.69 0.69
CA ILE A 144 5.00 -16.34 2.01
C ILE A 144 4.22 -15.03 1.88
N GLU A 145 2.90 -15.10 2.07
CA GLU A 145 2.03 -13.92 1.98
C GLU A 145 1.68 -13.36 3.35
N LEU A 146 1.65 -12.04 3.46
CA LEU A 146 1.14 -11.31 4.61
C LEU A 146 -0.05 -10.46 4.17
N LYS A 147 -1.24 -10.81 4.62
CA LYS A 147 -2.47 -10.05 4.35
C LYS A 147 -2.75 -9.06 5.49
N ASN A 148 -2.76 -7.79 5.15
CA ASN A 148 -3.17 -6.75 6.07
C ASN A 148 -4.70 -6.63 6.09
N ASN A 149 -5.31 -6.56 7.28
CA ASN A 149 -6.75 -6.40 7.45
C ASN A 149 -7.56 -7.34 6.53
N GLN A 150 -7.19 -8.63 6.52
CA GLN A 150 -7.92 -9.62 5.73
C GLN A 150 -9.39 -9.65 6.14
N PHE A 151 -10.26 -9.53 5.17
CA PHE A 151 -11.70 -9.61 5.36
C PHE A 151 -12.24 -10.86 4.67
N ASP A 152 -12.89 -11.73 5.47
CA ASP A 152 -13.51 -12.96 4.99
C ASP A 152 -12.50 -13.84 4.21
N ASP A 153 -12.92 -14.45 3.11
CA ASP A 153 -12.11 -15.30 2.23
C ASP A 153 -11.45 -14.54 1.06
N TYR A 154 -11.28 -13.20 1.18
CA TYR A 154 -10.64 -12.43 0.13
C TYR A 154 -9.23 -12.93 -0.18
N ALA A 155 -8.91 -13.01 -1.48
CA ALA A 155 -7.58 -13.39 -1.92
C ALA A 155 -6.49 -12.40 -1.48
N TYR A 156 -6.87 -11.15 -1.29
CA TYR A 156 -5.97 -10.06 -0.91
C TYR A 156 -6.41 -9.40 0.39
N GLY A 157 -5.48 -8.85 1.12
CA GLY A 157 -5.75 -7.98 2.26
C GLY A 157 -6.19 -6.57 1.82
N LEU A 158 -6.54 -5.73 2.78
CA LEU A 158 -6.97 -4.35 2.56
C LEU A 158 -5.85 -3.36 2.88
N SER A 159 -5.64 -2.42 1.96
CA SER A 159 -4.70 -1.32 2.16
C SER A 159 -5.16 -0.39 3.28
N ASP A 160 -4.24 0.03 4.16
CA ASP A 160 -4.50 1.07 5.17
C ASP A 160 -4.77 2.45 4.53
N ILE A 161 -4.30 2.66 3.30
CA ILE A 161 -4.51 3.90 2.56
C ILE A 161 -5.91 3.97 1.97
N HIS A 162 -6.53 2.81 1.67
CA HIS A 162 -7.84 2.79 1.01
C HIS A 162 -8.93 3.64 1.70
N PRO A 163 -9.15 3.50 3.01
CA PRO A 163 -10.21 4.24 3.70
C PRO A 163 -9.94 5.74 3.82
N ILE A 164 -8.69 6.17 3.71
CA ILE A 164 -8.29 7.57 3.86
C ILE A 164 -8.11 8.32 2.54
N LEU A 165 -8.25 7.66 1.39
CA LEU A 165 -8.10 8.32 0.07
C LEU A 165 -8.96 9.58 -0.06
N TYR A 166 -10.22 9.51 0.37
CA TYR A 166 -11.10 10.67 0.32
C TYR A 166 -10.61 11.86 1.16
N LEU A 167 -10.02 11.57 2.34
CA LEU A 167 -9.47 12.60 3.21
C LEU A 167 -8.21 13.24 2.63
N VAL A 168 -7.37 12.46 1.94
CA VAL A 168 -6.20 12.96 1.22
C VAL A 168 -6.62 13.90 0.09
N ASP A 169 -7.59 13.49 -0.73
CA ASP A 169 -8.13 14.34 -1.79
C ASP A 169 -8.71 15.64 -1.22
N LEU A 170 -9.49 15.57 -0.13
CA LEU A 170 -10.06 16.76 0.53
C LEU A 170 -8.98 17.70 1.07
N LYS A 171 -7.92 17.16 1.66
CA LYS A 171 -6.77 17.91 2.13
C LYS A 171 -6.10 18.65 0.95
N ASP A 172 -5.84 17.96 -0.16
CA ASP A 172 -5.22 18.53 -1.34
C ASP A 172 -6.05 19.68 -1.93
N TYR A 173 -7.38 19.56 -1.94
CA TYR A 173 -8.27 20.65 -2.34
C TYR A 173 -8.17 21.85 -1.40
N ALA A 174 -8.23 21.61 -0.10
CA ALA A 174 -8.12 22.68 0.90
C ALA A 174 -6.77 23.42 0.81
N GLU A 175 -5.67 22.72 0.65
CA GLU A 175 -4.34 23.30 0.50
C GLU A 175 -4.23 24.17 -0.78
N ARG A 176 -4.81 23.74 -1.89
CA ARG A 176 -4.87 24.53 -3.13
C ARG A 176 -5.69 25.80 -2.95
N ASP A 177 -6.86 25.71 -2.31
CA ASP A 177 -7.72 26.86 -2.08
C ASP A 177 -7.09 27.88 -1.13
N ILE A 178 -6.42 27.42 -0.07
CA ILE A 178 -5.63 28.25 0.84
C ILE A 178 -4.49 28.93 0.06
N GLY A 179 -3.74 28.18 -0.75
CA GLY A 179 -2.66 28.71 -1.57
C GLY A 179 -3.16 29.77 -2.55
N ALA A 180 -4.29 29.54 -3.20
CA ALA A 180 -4.91 30.54 -4.10
C ALA A 180 -5.37 31.78 -3.36
N ALA A 181 -5.98 31.64 -2.17
CA ALA A 181 -6.38 32.74 -1.32
C ALA A 181 -5.17 33.58 -0.86
N LEU A 182 -4.11 32.91 -0.37
CA LEU A 182 -2.89 33.59 0.03
C LEU A 182 -2.25 34.36 -1.13
N ASN A 183 -2.13 33.77 -2.31
CA ASN A 183 -1.63 34.44 -3.50
C ASN A 183 -2.46 35.68 -3.86
N LYS A 184 -3.78 35.61 -3.73
CA LYS A 184 -4.68 36.72 -4.03
C LYS A 184 -4.55 37.84 -3.01
N TYR A 185 -4.37 37.56 -1.74
CA TYR A 185 -4.33 38.55 -0.66
C TYR A 185 -2.92 39.00 -0.28
N ALA A 186 -1.90 38.17 -0.51
CA ALA A 186 -0.50 38.52 -0.23
C ALA A 186 0.14 39.36 -1.34
N SER A 187 -0.41 39.37 -2.56
CA SER A 187 0.01 40.32 -3.58
C SER A 187 -0.51 41.70 -3.18
N SER A 188 0.40 42.61 -2.82
CA SER A 188 0.10 44.00 -2.48
C SER A 188 -0.72 44.64 -3.63
N ARG A 189 -2.01 44.87 -3.37
CA ARG A 189 -2.80 45.71 -4.27
C ARG A 189 -2.41 47.15 -3.97
N PHE A 190 -1.66 47.75 -4.89
CA PHE A 190 -1.54 49.20 -4.89
C PHE A 190 -2.81 49.77 -5.53
N ASP A 191 -3.73 50.30 -4.71
CA ASP A 191 -4.80 51.14 -5.22
C ASP A 191 -4.19 52.52 -5.52
N VAL A 192 -3.88 52.77 -6.79
CA VAL A 192 -3.49 54.08 -7.24
C VAL A 192 -4.78 54.89 -7.44
N SER A 193 -5.18 55.65 -6.43
CA SER A 193 -6.18 56.71 -6.62
C SER A 193 -5.52 57.91 -7.26
N ALA A 194 -5.69 58.09 -8.55
CA ALA A 194 -5.32 59.34 -9.21
C ALA A 194 -6.38 60.38 -8.80
N GLY A 195 -6.02 61.22 -7.83
CA GLY A 195 -6.81 62.41 -7.53
C GLY A 195 -6.84 63.33 -8.77
N LEU A 196 -8.06 63.68 -9.22
CA LEU A 196 -8.21 64.79 -10.14
C LEU A 196 -7.76 66.05 -9.37
N PRO A 197 -6.90 66.91 -9.95
CA PRO A 197 -6.58 68.18 -9.36
C PRO A 197 -7.85 68.99 -9.23
N ASP A 198 -8.09 69.49 -8.03
CA ASP A 198 -9.19 70.46 -7.80
C ASP A 198 -9.05 71.58 -8.84
N MET A 199 -10.00 71.65 -9.72
CA MET A 199 -10.10 72.81 -10.62
C MET A 199 -10.68 73.98 -9.83
N PRO A 200 -10.14 75.20 -9.92
CA PRO A 200 -10.55 76.37 -9.19
C PRO A 200 -11.94 76.85 -9.61
#